data_4151641cc7a8fd2fdf833479dd44eb05
#
_entry.id   4151641cc7a8fd2fdf833479dd44eb05
#
_cell.length_a   1.000
_cell.length_b   1.000
_cell.length_c   1.000
_cell.angle_alpha   90.00
_cell.angle_beta   90.00
_cell.angle_gamma   90.00
#
_symmetry.space_group_name_H-M   'P 1'
#
loop_
_entity.id
_entity.type
_entity.pdbx_description
1 polymer ?
#
loop_
_entity_poly.entity_id
_entity_poly.type
_entity_poly.pdbx_seq_one_letter_code
_entity_poly.pdbx_strand_id
1 'polypeptide(L)'
;MSNFFKVKEHGSTVRTEIMAGVTTFMAMAYILMVNAGMFSSLGTVSYGAIYIATAISAVIGTVLIGLLSNLPLAQASGMGLNAFFVYTVCFTFGLSYANALVLVLVDGIVFVLLTVTGLRKMIFDAIPAAVKTAISAGIGLFIAFIGLQNAGIVVDDGATLVNLASFNVFSGSATWASIFPMLLTIIAVFAIGAMSKKKVKGAVLWGMLGGAVAYYAIGLITVPDFYATAVAPNLTSDFFGAFKEFGTQAFGKVFTEGFDFSPYIAEHGMSNFIVMFLTTMLAFCMVDMFDTLARSMAPALRATC
;
A
#
# COMPACT_ATOMS: atom_id res chain seq x y z
N MET A 1 -12.39 -23.21 -20.13
CA MET A 1 -12.13 -22.57 -18.84
C MET A 1 -12.69 -23.37 -17.64
N SER A 2 -13.95 -23.80 -17.68
CA SER A 2 -14.54 -24.54 -16.53
C SER A 2 -13.83 -25.86 -16.17
N ASN A 3 -13.21 -26.55 -17.11
CA ASN A 3 -12.49 -27.81 -16.86
C ASN A 3 -11.09 -27.59 -16.30
N PHE A 4 -10.40 -26.50 -16.69
CA PHE A 4 -9.05 -26.19 -16.20
C PHE A 4 -9.10 -25.80 -14.70
N PHE A 5 -10.02 -24.92 -14.33
CA PHE A 5 -10.16 -24.44 -12.95
C PHE A 5 -11.04 -25.32 -12.07
N LYS A 6 -11.54 -26.46 -12.59
CA LYS A 6 -12.38 -27.42 -11.83
C LYS A 6 -13.56 -26.79 -11.09
N VAL A 7 -14.13 -25.73 -11.64
CA VAL A 7 -15.17 -24.90 -10.99
C VAL A 7 -16.35 -25.72 -10.50
N LYS A 8 -16.79 -26.75 -11.27
CA LYS A 8 -17.88 -27.63 -10.90
C LYS A 8 -17.52 -28.57 -9.76
N GLU A 9 -16.27 -29.04 -9.70
CA GLU A 9 -15.78 -29.91 -8.62
C GLU A 9 -15.74 -29.17 -7.28
N HIS A 10 -15.49 -27.85 -7.31
CA HIS A 10 -15.56 -26.98 -6.14
C HIS A 10 -16.98 -26.50 -5.79
N GLY A 11 -18.02 -27.03 -6.45
CA GLY A 11 -19.42 -26.66 -6.19
C GLY A 11 -19.80 -25.23 -6.56
N SER A 12 -19.00 -24.58 -7.42
CA SER A 12 -19.19 -23.19 -7.84
C SER A 12 -19.69 -23.07 -9.28
N THR A 13 -20.04 -21.86 -9.69
CA THR A 13 -20.42 -21.54 -11.06
C THR A 13 -19.52 -20.42 -11.60
N VAL A 14 -19.32 -20.37 -12.92
CA VAL A 14 -18.51 -19.31 -13.56
C VAL A 14 -19.00 -17.91 -13.19
N ARG A 15 -20.31 -17.72 -13.07
CA ARG A 15 -20.90 -16.44 -12.65
C ARG A 15 -20.52 -16.08 -11.22
N THR A 16 -20.54 -17.07 -10.31
CA THR A 16 -20.14 -16.86 -8.90
C THR A 16 -18.68 -16.49 -8.80
N GLU A 17 -17.80 -17.17 -9.56
CA GLU A 17 -16.36 -16.89 -9.58
C GLU A 17 -16.05 -15.49 -10.13
N ILE A 18 -16.71 -15.08 -11.22
CA ILE A 18 -16.55 -13.71 -11.76
C ILE A 18 -17.01 -12.67 -10.74
N MET A 19 -18.16 -12.88 -10.09
CA MET A 19 -18.66 -11.95 -9.06
C MET A 19 -17.75 -11.89 -7.84
N ALA A 20 -17.16 -13.02 -7.44
CA ALA A 20 -16.17 -13.08 -6.37
C ALA A 20 -14.89 -12.30 -6.77
N GLY A 21 -14.41 -12.48 -8.00
CA GLY A 21 -13.27 -11.73 -8.52
C GLY A 21 -13.50 -10.22 -8.55
N VAL A 22 -14.67 -9.77 -9.04
CA VAL A 22 -15.07 -8.36 -9.02
C VAL A 22 -15.14 -7.83 -7.58
N THR A 23 -15.70 -8.57 -6.65
CA THR A 23 -15.78 -8.16 -5.24
C THR A 23 -14.38 -8.03 -4.62
N THR A 24 -13.47 -8.95 -4.94
CA THR A 24 -12.07 -8.90 -4.48
C THR A 24 -11.34 -7.70 -5.09
N PHE A 25 -11.51 -7.46 -6.39
CA PHE A 25 -10.96 -6.27 -7.04
C PHE A 25 -11.46 -4.98 -6.38
N MET A 26 -12.78 -4.88 -6.13
CA MET A 26 -13.36 -3.72 -5.44
C MET A 26 -12.76 -3.48 -4.05
N ALA A 27 -12.39 -4.55 -3.34
CA ALA A 27 -11.76 -4.44 -2.03
C ALA A 27 -10.30 -3.99 -2.09
N MET A 28 -9.62 -4.18 -3.23
CA MET A 28 -8.18 -3.94 -3.39
C MET A 28 -7.86 -2.72 -4.27
N ALA A 29 -8.82 -2.20 -5.03
CA ALA A 29 -8.59 -1.12 -6.00
C ALA A 29 -7.98 0.16 -5.38
N TYR A 30 -8.25 0.42 -4.09
CA TYR A 30 -7.68 1.56 -3.38
C TYR A 30 -6.14 1.52 -3.31
N ILE A 31 -5.54 0.32 -3.31
CA ILE A 31 -4.08 0.16 -3.19
C ILE A 31 -3.37 0.86 -4.35
N LEU A 32 -3.96 0.85 -5.56
CA LEU A 32 -3.40 1.52 -6.73
C LEU A 32 -3.19 3.02 -6.47
N MET A 33 -4.20 3.68 -5.89
CA MET A 33 -4.16 5.12 -5.62
C MET A 33 -3.25 5.45 -4.44
N VAL A 34 -3.37 4.70 -3.33
CA VAL A 34 -2.59 4.95 -2.12
C VAL A 34 -1.11 4.69 -2.38
N ASN A 35 -0.79 3.62 -3.11
CA ASN A 35 0.59 3.31 -3.47
C ASN A 35 1.20 4.39 -4.35
N ALA A 36 0.48 4.78 -5.41
CA ALA A 36 0.94 5.86 -6.30
C ALA A 36 1.15 7.18 -5.55
N GLY A 37 0.23 7.56 -4.65
CA GLY A 37 0.36 8.76 -3.81
C GLY A 37 1.57 8.70 -2.88
N MET A 38 1.79 7.55 -2.24
CA MET A 38 2.92 7.36 -1.31
C MET A 38 4.27 7.47 -2.02
N PHE A 39 4.46 6.78 -3.14
CA PHE A 39 5.72 6.81 -3.87
C PHE A 39 5.97 8.13 -4.60
N SER A 40 4.93 8.80 -5.08
CA SER A 40 5.08 10.12 -5.72
C SER A 40 5.56 11.21 -4.75
N SER A 41 5.38 11.02 -3.42
CA SER A 41 5.92 11.93 -2.42
C SER A 41 7.45 12.00 -2.40
N LEU A 42 8.14 10.99 -2.99
CA LEU A 42 9.59 11.01 -3.17
C LEU A 42 10.05 12.07 -4.18
N GLY A 43 9.18 12.61 -5.02
CA GLY A 43 9.51 13.60 -6.05
C GLY A 43 10.34 13.08 -7.24
N THR A 44 10.84 11.86 -7.16
CA THR A 44 11.67 11.22 -8.21
C THR A 44 10.89 10.37 -9.19
N VAL A 45 9.68 9.98 -8.83
CA VAL A 45 8.78 9.17 -9.64
C VAL A 45 7.39 9.81 -9.69
N SER A 46 6.76 9.76 -10.86
CA SER A 46 5.44 10.34 -11.04
C SER A 46 4.35 9.42 -10.49
N TYR A 47 3.23 10.03 -10.10
CA TYR A 47 2.03 9.31 -9.67
C TYR A 47 1.55 8.31 -10.73
N GLY A 48 1.51 8.73 -12.02
CA GLY A 48 1.08 7.90 -13.13
C GLY A 48 1.97 6.67 -13.35
N ALA A 49 3.30 6.85 -13.27
CA ALA A 49 4.25 5.75 -13.42
C ALA A 49 4.06 4.66 -12.37
N ILE A 50 3.90 5.04 -11.11
CA ILE A 50 3.70 4.08 -10.00
C ILE A 50 2.31 3.45 -10.06
N TYR A 51 1.28 4.21 -10.43
CA TYR A 51 -0.07 3.67 -10.62
C TYR A 51 -0.07 2.51 -11.63
N ILE A 52 0.56 2.73 -12.79
CA ILE A 52 0.67 1.72 -13.85
C ILE A 52 1.56 0.55 -13.41
N ALA A 53 2.71 0.82 -12.78
CA ALA A 53 3.58 -0.22 -12.24
C ALA A 53 2.83 -1.13 -11.25
N THR A 54 2.08 -0.54 -10.34
CA THR A 54 1.29 -1.27 -9.34
C THR A 54 0.17 -2.09 -9.99
N ALA A 55 -0.51 -1.53 -10.99
CA ALA A 55 -1.57 -2.23 -11.71
C ALA A 55 -1.01 -3.44 -12.50
N ILE A 56 0.07 -3.25 -13.25
CA ILE A 56 0.70 -4.31 -14.04
C ILE A 56 1.21 -5.44 -13.13
N SER A 57 1.91 -5.11 -12.04
CA SER A 57 2.41 -6.12 -11.10
C SER A 57 1.29 -6.88 -10.40
N ALA A 58 0.20 -6.20 -10.03
CA ALA A 58 -0.98 -6.85 -9.46
C ALA A 58 -1.66 -7.82 -10.45
N VAL A 59 -1.78 -7.44 -11.72
CA VAL A 59 -2.31 -8.31 -12.78
C VAL A 59 -1.42 -9.53 -12.98
N ILE A 60 -0.11 -9.33 -13.14
CA ILE A 60 0.85 -10.43 -13.34
C ILE A 60 0.81 -11.39 -12.14
N GLY A 61 0.91 -10.88 -10.92
CA GLY A 61 0.88 -11.69 -9.70
C GLY A 61 -0.42 -12.47 -9.53
N THR A 62 -1.56 -11.83 -9.77
CA THR A 62 -2.88 -12.48 -9.69
C THR A 62 -3.05 -13.58 -10.73
N VAL A 63 -2.65 -13.31 -11.97
CA VAL A 63 -2.73 -14.30 -13.07
C VAL A 63 -1.80 -15.49 -12.80
N LEU A 64 -0.58 -15.24 -12.35
CA LEU A 64 0.36 -16.32 -12.00
C LEU A 64 -0.17 -17.22 -10.89
N ILE A 65 -0.71 -16.66 -9.82
CA ILE A 65 -1.32 -17.46 -8.74
C ILE A 65 -2.54 -18.23 -9.24
N GLY A 66 -3.41 -17.59 -9.99
CA GLY A 66 -4.58 -18.24 -10.57
C GLY A 66 -4.22 -19.42 -11.48
N LEU A 67 -3.22 -19.27 -12.33
CA LEU A 67 -2.81 -20.29 -13.29
C LEU A 67 -1.95 -21.40 -12.66
N LEU A 68 -0.98 -21.04 -11.82
CA LEU A 68 -0.02 -22.00 -11.27
C LEU A 68 -0.56 -22.74 -10.04
N SER A 69 -1.29 -22.05 -9.18
CA SER A 69 -1.78 -22.60 -7.89
C SER A 69 -3.25 -22.95 -7.91
N ASN A 70 -4.01 -22.54 -8.93
CA ASN A 70 -5.47 -22.69 -9.03
C ASN A 70 -6.20 -22.12 -7.78
N LEU A 71 -5.67 -21.03 -7.21
CA LEU A 71 -6.24 -20.40 -6.02
C LEU A 71 -6.92 -19.08 -6.43
N PRO A 72 -8.13 -18.79 -5.94
CA PRO A 72 -8.85 -17.55 -6.22
C PRO A 72 -8.32 -16.40 -5.34
N LEU A 73 -7.02 -16.14 -5.39
CA LEU A 73 -6.35 -15.11 -4.62
C LEU A 73 -5.90 -13.99 -5.54
N ALA A 74 -6.28 -12.76 -5.21
CA ALA A 74 -5.74 -11.57 -5.86
C ALA A 74 -4.48 -11.10 -5.15
N GLN A 75 -3.50 -10.65 -5.92
CA GLN A 75 -2.25 -10.08 -5.42
C GLN A 75 -2.28 -8.57 -5.50
N ALA A 76 -1.78 -7.93 -4.45
CA ALA A 76 -1.49 -6.50 -4.45
C ALA A 76 -0.25 -6.24 -3.59
N SER A 77 0.37 -5.08 -3.77
CA SER A 77 1.54 -4.67 -2.99
C SER A 77 1.19 -4.57 -1.50
N GLY A 78 2.10 -5.01 -0.63
CA GLY A 78 1.95 -4.90 0.82
C GLY A 78 2.18 -3.45 1.28
N MET A 79 1.14 -2.83 1.87
CA MET A 79 1.23 -1.42 2.31
C MET A 79 2.30 -1.21 3.38
N GLY A 80 2.55 -2.20 4.25
CA GLY A 80 3.58 -2.14 5.27
C GLY A 80 4.99 -2.02 4.68
N LEU A 81 5.30 -2.87 3.68
CA LEU A 81 6.56 -2.82 2.95
C LEU A 81 6.74 -1.53 2.17
N ASN A 82 5.68 -1.06 1.51
CA ASN A 82 5.73 0.17 0.74
C ASN A 82 5.97 1.39 1.63
N ALA A 83 5.33 1.46 2.80
CA ALA A 83 5.57 2.52 3.76
C ALA A 83 6.99 2.47 4.34
N PHE A 84 7.50 1.30 4.68
CA PHE A 84 8.88 1.13 5.12
C PHE A 84 9.87 1.56 4.04
N PHE A 85 9.62 1.17 2.78
CA PHE A 85 10.42 1.60 1.63
C PHE A 85 10.49 3.13 1.51
N VAL A 86 9.32 3.80 1.48
CA VAL A 86 9.27 5.24 1.24
C VAL A 86 9.77 6.02 2.47
N TYR A 87 9.18 5.77 3.63
CA TYR A 87 9.45 6.62 4.81
C TYR A 87 10.76 6.28 5.51
N THR A 88 11.10 5.00 5.62
CA THR A 88 12.33 4.63 6.32
C THR A 88 13.52 4.58 5.37
N VAL A 89 13.41 3.84 4.27
CA VAL A 89 14.58 3.60 3.41
C VAL A 89 14.91 4.85 2.57
N CYS A 90 13.91 5.49 1.96
CA CYS A 90 14.18 6.65 1.13
C CYS A 90 14.28 7.95 1.95
N PHE A 91 13.31 8.26 2.83
CA PHE A 91 13.34 9.53 3.57
C PHE A 91 14.31 9.52 4.74
N THR A 92 14.33 8.46 5.58
CA THR A 92 15.17 8.45 6.79
C THR A 92 16.62 8.08 6.48
N PHE A 93 16.86 7.05 5.65
CA PHE A 93 18.21 6.64 5.31
C PHE A 93 18.80 7.40 4.11
N GLY A 94 17.99 8.15 3.37
CA GLY A 94 18.44 8.97 2.23
C GLY A 94 18.78 8.19 0.98
N LEU A 95 18.34 6.94 0.85
CA LEU A 95 18.56 6.14 -0.36
C LEU A 95 17.68 6.63 -1.52
N SER A 96 18.23 6.61 -2.73
CA SER A 96 17.45 6.88 -3.93
C SER A 96 16.39 5.80 -4.14
N TYR A 97 15.32 6.15 -4.86
CA TYR A 97 14.27 5.17 -5.25
C TYR A 97 14.87 3.93 -5.93
N ALA A 98 15.83 4.13 -6.84
CA ALA A 98 16.47 3.04 -7.57
C ALA A 98 17.32 2.14 -6.66
N ASN A 99 18.09 2.71 -5.72
CA ASN A 99 18.87 1.94 -4.75
C ASN A 99 17.97 1.14 -3.80
N ALA A 100 16.87 1.75 -3.34
CA ALA A 100 15.91 1.06 -2.49
C ALA A 100 15.22 -0.12 -3.21
N LEU A 101 15.00 -0.02 -4.53
CA LEU A 101 14.50 -1.14 -5.34
C LEU A 101 15.48 -2.33 -5.39
N VAL A 102 16.79 -2.09 -5.33
CA VAL A 102 17.78 -3.20 -5.24
C VAL A 102 17.63 -3.94 -3.92
N LEU A 103 17.39 -3.22 -2.81
CA LEU A 103 17.13 -3.87 -1.53
C LEU A 103 15.91 -4.80 -1.61
N VAL A 104 14.82 -4.35 -2.24
CA VAL A 104 13.63 -5.19 -2.45
C VAL A 104 13.92 -6.37 -3.38
N LEU A 105 14.73 -6.19 -4.42
CA LEU A 105 15.14 -7.29 -5.30
C LEU A 105 15.94 -8.36 -4.53
N VAL A 106 16.91 -7.93 -3.72
CA VAL A 106 17.73 -8.83 -2.91
C VAL A 106 16.87 -9.52 -1.86
N ASP A 107 15.93 -8.79 -1.21
CA ASP A 107 14.96 -9.37 -0.29
C ASP A 107 14.12 -10.47 -0.95
N GLY A 108 13.59 -10.22 -2.13
CA GLY A 108 12.85 -11.23 -2.90
C GLY A 108 13.66 -12.49 -3.18
N ILE A 109 14.96 -12.36 -3.50
CA ILE A 109 15.85 -13.50 -3.71
C ILE A 109 16.07 -14.26 -2.39
N VAL A 110 16.35 -13.56 -1.31
CA VAL A 110 16.51 -14.15 0.03
C VAL A 110 15.23 -14.86 0.46
N PHE A 111 14.08 -14.26 0.24
CA PHE A 111 12.78 -14.85 0.56
C PHE A 111 12.52 -16.17 -0.20
N VAL A 112 12.88 -16.22 -1.49
CA VAL A 112 12.80 -17.46 -2.28
C VAL A 112 13.74 -18.53 -1.72
N LEU A 113 14.98 -18.17 -1.40
CA LEU A 113 15.96 -19.08 -0.78
C LEU A 113 15.46 -19.63 0.55
N LEU A 114 14.93 -18.78 1.44
CA LEU A 114 14.34 -19.19 2.71
C LEU A 114 13.14 -20.12 2.54
N THR A 115 12.37 -19.91 1.47
CA THR A 115 11.21 -20.75 1.17
C THR A 115 11.64 -22.13 0.66
N VAL A 116 12.61 -22.20 -0.27
CA VAL A 116 13.12 -23.45 -0.84
C VAL A 116 13.86 -24.30 0.19
N THR A 117 14.65 -23.66 1.07
CA THR A 117 15.37 -24.35 2.15
C THR A 117 14.48 -24.82 3.31
N GLY A 118 13.23 -24.38 3.36
CA GLY A 118 12.30 -24.70 4.45
C GLY A 118 12.56 -23.91 5.74
N LEU A 119 13.59 -23.05 5.79
CA LEU A 119 13.92 -22.20 6.94
C LEU A 119 12.75 -21.29 7.32
N ARG A 120 12.01 -20.81 6.34
CA ARG A 120 10.81 -20.01 6.57
C ARG A 120 9.79 -20.70 7.46
N LYS A 121 9.54 -22.01 7.24
CA LYS A 121 8.62 -22.80 8.07
C LYS A 121 9.16 -22.93 9.50
N MET A 122 10.45 -23.17 9.65
CA MET A 122 11.10 -23.30 10.96
C MET A 122 11.02 -21.99 11.77
N ILE A 123 11.31 -20.84 11.13
CA ILE A 123 11.15 -19.52 11.78
C ILE A 123 9.68 -19.28 12.15
N PHE A 124 8.76 -19.61 11.25
CA PHE A 124 7.33 -19.49 11.52
C PHE A 124 6.90 -20.31 12.74
N ASP A 125 7.32 -21.57 12.81
CA ASP A 125 6.93 -22.46 13.90
C ASP A 125 7.53 -22.02 15.24
N ALA A 126 8.69 -21.36 15.23
CA ALA A 126 9.36 -20.81 16.40
C ALA A 126 8.63 -19.58 17.01
N ILE A 127 7.82 -18.87 16.23
CA ILE A 127 7.09 -17.69 16.72
C ILE A 127 5.90 -18.12 17.60
N PRO A 128 5.78 -17.61 18.85
CA PRO A 128 4.65 -17.92 19.73
C PRO A 128 3.30 -17.53 19.12
N ALA A 129 2.26 -18.33 19.38
CA ALA A 129 0.91 -18.10 18.83
C ALA A 129 0.34 -16.73 19.18
N ALA A 130 0.60 -16.22 20.39
CA ALA A 130 0.18 -14.88 20.80
C ALA A 130 0.79 -13.76 19.92
N VAL A 131 2.07 -13.88 19.56
CA VAL A 131 2.75 -12.94 18.66
C VAL A 131 2.16 -12.99 17.26
N LYS A 132 1.93 -14.21 16.74
CA LYS A 132 1.28 -14.38 15.43
C LYS A 132 -0.07 -13.67 15.33
N THR A 133 -0.89 -13.76 16.37
CA THR A 133 -2.20 -13.09 16.42
C THR A 133 -2.05 -11.57 16.52
N ALA A 134 -1.09 -11.08 17.31
CA ALA A 134 -0.82 -9.66 17.49
C ALA A 134 -0.30 -8.98 16.20
N ILE A 135 0.45 -9.69 15.36
CA ILE A 135 0.98 -9.16 14.09
C ILE A 135 -0.14 -8.62 13.19
N SER A 136 -1.22 -9.38 13.00
CA SER A 136 -2.34 -8.94 12.16
C SER A 136 -3.00 -7.66 12.68
N ALA A 137 -3.16 -7.54 13.99
CA ALA A 137 -3.68 -6.33 14.64
C ALA A 137 -2.70 -5.16 14.49
N GLY A 138 -1.40 -5.40 14.68
CA GLY A 138 -0.35 -4.40 14.53
C GLY A 138 -0.28 -3.83 13.11
N ILE A 139 -0.34 -4.68 12.09
CA ILE A 139 -0.39 -4.25 10.68
C ILE A 139 -1.63 -3.37 10.42
N GLY A 140 -2.80 -3.77 10.94
CA GLY A 140 -4.03 -2.99 10.81
C GLY A 140 -3.93 -1.60 11.45
N LEU A 141 -3.36 -1.51 12.66
CA LEU A 141 -3.13 -0.23 13.36
C LEU A 141 -2.11 0.63 12.63
N PHE A 142 -1.05 0.05 12.09
CA PHE A 142 -0.04 0.76 11.30
C PHE A 142 -0.64 1.39 10.04
N ILE A 143 -1.45 0.63 9.28
CA ILE A 143 -2.14 1.15 8.10
C ILE A 143 -3.13 2.26 8.48
N ALA A 144 -3.85 2.10 9.59
CA ALA A 144 -4.76 3.12 10.10
C ALA A 144 -4.01 4.41 10.47
N PHE A 145 -2.85 4.29 11.11
CA PHE A 145 -2.00 5.43 11.47
C PHE A 145 -1.52 6.20 10.23
N ILE A 146 -1.02 5.50 9.21
CA ILE A 146 -0.64 6.12 7.93
C ILE A 146 -1.85 6.80 7.27
N GLY A 147 -3.02 6.17 7.32
CA GLY A 147 -4.26 6.76 6.82
C GLY A 147 -4.62 8.07 7.52
N LEU A 148 -4.46 8.15 8.84
CA LEU A 148 -4.69 9.36 9.63
C LEU A 148 -3.66 10.46 9.33
N GLN A 149 -2.40 10.10 9.08
CA GLN A 149 -1.37 11.05 8.64
C GLN A 149 -1.68 11.61 7.24
N ASN A 150 -2.00 10.75 6.28
CA ASN A 150 -2.37 11.17 4.93
C ASN A 150 -3.63 12.03 4.88
N ALA A 151 -4.56 11.82 5.82
CA ALA A 151 -5.76 12.64 5.99
C ALA A 151 -5.46 14.00 6.69
N GLY A 152 -4.23 14.22 7.16
CA GLY A 152 -3.84 15.41 7.88
C GLY A 152 -4.42 15.50 9.31
N ILE A 153 -4.98 14.40 9.84
CA ILE A 153 -5.52 14.34 11.22
C ILE A 153 -4.38 14.21 12.23
N VAL A 154 -3.39 13.37 11.91
CA VAL A 154 -2.15 13.24 12.67
C VAL A 154 -1.06 14.01 11.95
N VAL A 155 -0.43 14.93 12.65
CA VAL A 155 0.62 15.81 12.14
C VAL A 155 1.90 15.64 12.94
N ASP A 156 3.02 16.03 12.35
CA ASP A 156 4.32 16.01 13.00
C ASP A 156 4.39 17.06 14.13
N ASP A 157 5.10 16.73 15.20
CA ASP A 157 5.28 17.59 16.37
C ASP A 157 6.67 17.40 16.96
N GLY A 158 7.41 18.48 17.09
CA GLY A 158 8.80 18.44 17.57
C GLY A 158 8.96 18.01 19.03
N ALA A 159 7.91 18.04 19.85
CA ALA A 159 7.97 17.67 21.27
C ALA A 159 7.48 16.24 21.52
N THR A 160 6.39 15.83 20.83
CA THR A 160 5.70 14.55 21.07
C THR A 160 5.80 13.59 19.88
N LEU A 161 6.59 13.94 18.86
CA LEU A 161 6.74 13.27 17.57
C LEU A 161 5.50 13.36 16.69
N VAL A 162 4.31 13.20 17.26
CA VAL A 162 3.03 13.32 16.56
C VAL A 162 2.00 14.03 17.42
N ASN A 163 1.12 14.81 16.79
CA ASN A 163 0.06 15.53 17.46
C ASN A 163 -1.23 15.46 16.63
N LEU A 164 -2.36 15.79 17.25
CA LEU A 164 -3.62 15.95 16.54
C LEU A 164 -3.63 17.33 15.85
N ALA A 165 -4.03 17.36 14.59
CA ALA A 165 -4.19 18.60 13.85
C ALA A 165 -5.19 19.54 14.54
N SER A 166 -4.96 20.85 14.44
CA SER A 166 -5.87 21.83 15.01
C SER A 166 -7.17 21.90 14.22
N PHE A 167 -8.29 21.77 14.92
CA PHE A 167 -9.64 22.01 14.38
C PHE A 167 -10.17 23.42 14.72
N ASN A 168 -9.32 24.28 15.26
CA ASN A 168 -9.73 25.60 15.73
C ASN A 168 -9.60 26.65 14.62
N VAL A 169 -10.70 26.94 13.97
CA VAL A 169 -10.80 27.99 12.94
C VAL A 169 -10.69 29.39 13.55
N PHE A 170 -11.16 29.57 14.77
CA PHE A 170 -11.25 30.91 15.42
C PHE A 170 -9.88 31.45 15.87
N SER A 171 -8.92 30.58 16.16
CA SER A 171 -7.55 31.01 16.52
C SER A 171 -6.66 31.26 15.32
N GLY A 172 -7.16 31.10 14.09
CA GLY A 172 -6.37 31.23 12.87
C GLY A 172 -5.36 30.09 12.62
N SER A 173 -5.36 29.06 13.50
CA SER A 173 -4.45 27.92 13.36
C SER A 173 -4.91 26.87 12.34
N ALA A 174 -6.17 26.95 11.89
CA ALA A 174 -6.72 26.08 10.87
C ALA A 174 -7.70 26.83 9.97
N THR A 175 -7.80 26.41 8.71
CA THR A 175 -8.75 26.94 7.72
C THR A 175 -9.83 25.91 7.45
N TRP A 176 -11.00 26.36 6.94
CA TRP A 176 -12.03 25.41 6.51
C TRP A 176 -11.49 24.42 5.48
N ALA A 177 -10.67 24.88 4.56
CA ALA A 177 -10.04 24.05 3.53
C ALA A 177 -9.20 22.91 4.10
N SER A 178 -8.57 23.06 5.26
CA SER A 178 -7.82 21.99 5.94
C SER A 178 -8.70 21.11 6.81
N ILE A 179 -9.77 21.64 7.41
CA ILE A 179 -10.61 20.89 8.36
C ILE A 179 -11.62 19.98 7.67
N PHE A 180 -12.27 20.44 6.57
CA PHE A 180 -13.34 19.65 5.95
C PHE A 180 -12.86 18.28 5.43
N PRO A 181 -11.63 18.13 4.86
CA PRO A 181 -11.14 16.80 4.45
C PRO A 181 -10.95 15.86 5.65
N MET A 182 -10.48 16.37 6.80
CA MET A 182 -10.32 15.59 8.01
C MET A 182 -11.66 15.08 8.53
N LEU A 183 -12.66 15.98 8.64
CA LEU A 183 -14.01 15.61 9.06
C LEU A 183 -14.64 14.60 8.10
N LEU A 184 -14.49 14.82 6.80
CA LEU A 184 -15.01 13.91 5.78
C LEU A 184 -14.36 12.53 5.89
N THR A 185 -13.06 12.48 6.16
CA THR A 185 -12.34 11.20 6.35
C THR A 185 -12.90 10.44 7.57
N ILE A 186 -13.12 11.12 8.69
CA ILE A 186 -13.73 10.51 9.88
C ILE A 186 -15.13 9.97 9.56
N ILE A 187 -15.97 10.76 8.90
CA ILE A 187 -17.31 10.34 8.48
C ILE A 187 -17.24 9.14 7.53
N ALA A 188 -16.32 9.14 6.57
CA ALA A 188 -16.14 8.05 5.63
C ALA A 188 -15.71 6.75 6.32
N VAL A 189 -14.81 6.81 7.31
CA VAL A 189 -14.39 5.64 8.10
C VAL A 189 -15.58 5.04 8.85
N PHE A 190 -16.40 5.87 9.52
CA PHE A 190 -17.61 5.39 10.20
C PHE A 190 -18.64 4.82 9.21
N ALA A 191 -18.82 5.45 8.05
CA ALA A 191 -19.71 4.96 7.01
C ALA A 191 -19.27 3.58 6.46
N ILE A 192 -17.97 3.41 6.19
CA ILE A 192 -17.39 2.12 5.77
C ILE A 192 -17.59 1.06 6.86
N GLY A 193 -17.35 1.40 8.13
CA GLY A 193 -17.58 0.50 9.26
C GLY A 193 -19.05 0.05 9.37
N ALA A 194 -19.98 0.99 9.23
CA ALA A 194 -21.42 0.69 9.24
C ALA A 194 -21.86 -0.18 8.05
N MET A 195 -21.36 0.11 6.84
CA MET A 195 -21.63 -0.69 5.64
C MET A 195 -21.03 -2.10 5.78
N SER A 196 -19.82 -2.21 6.31
CA SER A 196 -19.15 -3.50 6.57
C SER A 196 -19.94 -4.34 7.58
N LYS A 197 -20.44 -3.75 8.67
CA LYS A 197 -21.30 -4.42 9.64
C LYS A 197 -22.61 -4.91 9.01
N LYS A 198 -23.16 -4.17 8.06
CA LYS A 198 -24.35 -4.57 7.28
C LYS A 198 -24.02 -5.59 6.16
N LYS A 199 -22.78 -6.08 6.08
CA LYS A 199 -22.32 -7.03 5.05
C LYS A 199 -22.53 -6.53 3.60
N VAL A 200 -22.47 -5.25 3.37
CA VAL A 200 -22.54 -4.66 2.02
C VAL A 200 -21.30 -5.07 1.23
N LYS A 201 -21.51 -5.72 0.07
CA LYS A 201 -20.40 -6.13 -0.81
C LYS A 201 -19.67 -4.89 -1.35
N GLY A 202 -18.34 -4.85 -1.21
CA GLY A 202 -17.54 -3.72 -1.66
C GLY A 202 -17.70 -2.45 -0.81
N ALA A 203 -18.04 -2.56 0.49
CA ALA A 203 -18.23 -1.43 1.41
C ALA A 203 -17.06 -0.44 1.38
N VAL A 204 -15.82 -0.93 1.31
CA VAL A 204 -14.62 -0.09 1.24
C VAL A 204 -14.62 0.76 -0.03
N LEU A 205 -14.85 0.15 -1.20
CA LEU A 205 -14.88 0.90 -2.47
C LEU A 205 -16.01 1.94 -2.50
N TRP A 206 -17.21 1.55 -2.06
CA TRP A 206 -18.34 2.49 -2.00
C TRP A 206 -18.09 3.65 -1.03
N GLY A 207 -17.46 3.36 0.10
CA GLY A 207 -17.06 4.42 1.05
C GLY A 207 -16.01 5.37 0.48
N MET A 208 -15.04 4.84 -0.25
CA MET A 208 -14.01 5.65 -0.91
C MET A 208 -14.58 6.50 -2.05
N LEU A 209 -15.37 5.89 -2.95
CA LEU A 209 -16.01 6.63 -4.04
C LEU A 209 -16.99 7.68 -3.51
N GLY A 210 -17.81 7.32 -2.51
CA GLY A 210 -18.70 8.27 -1.85
C GLY A 210 -17.95 9.40 -1.15
N GLY A 211 -16.85 9.08 -0.46
CA GLY A 211 -15.96 10.06 0.13
C GLY A 211 -15.31 11.00 -0.90
N ALA A 212 -14.83 10.45 -2.01
CA ALA A 212 -14.25 11.25 -3.10
C ALA A 212 -15.29 12.18 -3.73
N VAL A 213 -16.47 11.67 -4.05
CA VAL A 213 -17.57 12.51 -4.57
C VAL A 213 -17.94 13.62 -3.58
N ALA A 214 -18.07 13.29 -2.30
CA ALA A 214 -18.37 14.28 -1.27
C ALA A 214 -17.23 15.32 -1.12
N TYR A 215 -15.97 14.89 -1.18
CA TYR A 215 -14.80 15.78 -1.14
C TYR A 215 -14.84 16.82 -2.27
N TYR A 216 -15.02 16.38 -3.51
CA TYR A 216 -15.09 17.29 -4.63
C TYR A 216 -16.35 18.16 -4.60
N ALA A 217 -17.51 17.61 -4.23
CA ALA A 217 -18.75 18.38 -4.13
C ALA A 217 -18.69 19.46 -3.06
N ILE A 218 -18.24 19.13 -1.85
CA ILE A 218 -18.10 20.08 -0.76
C ILE A 218 -17.00 21.10 -1.07
N GLY A 219 -15.84 20.66 -1.57
CA GLY A 219 -14.73 21.53 -1.94
C GLY A 219 -15.12 22.59 -2.96
N LEU A 220 -15.82 22.19 -4.05
CA LEU A 220 -16.30 23.11 -5.08
C LEU A 220 -17.30 24.14 -4.58
N ILE A 221 -18.11 23.81 -3.56
CA ILE A 221 -19.13 24.70 -3.01
C ILE A 221 -18.56 25.62 -1.93
N THR A 222 -17.62 25.13 -1.12
CA THR A 222 -17.25 25.82 0.14
C THR A 222 -15.85 26.42 0.15
N VAL A 223 -14.97 25.99 -0.76
CA VAL A 223 -13.57 26.45 -0.80
C VAL A 223 -13.34 27.31 -2.04
N PRO A 224 -12.95 28.58 -1.90
CA PRO A 224 -12.57 29.43 -3.02
C PRO A 224 -11.42 28.79 -3.80
N ASP A 225 -11.42 28.93 -5.12
CA ASP A 225 -10.39 28.43 -6.05
C ASP A 225 -10.08 26.92 -5.97
N PHE A 226 -10.97 26.12 -5.34
CA PHE A 226 -10.81 24.67 -5.23
C PHE A 226 -10.67 23.99 -6.59
N TYR A 227 -11.38 24.46 -7.60
CA TYR A 227 -11.26 23.92 -8.95
C TYR A 227 -9.83 24.07 -9.51
N ALA A 228 -9.24 25.25 -9.36
CA ALA A 228 -7.91 25.54 -9.89
C ALA A 228 -6.79 24.79 -9.11
N THR A 229 -6.97 24.59 -7.80
CA THR A 229 -5.95 23.99 -6.93
C THR A 229 -6.05 22.46 -6.83
N ALA A 230 -7.26 21.91 -6.78
CA ALA A 230 -7.48 20.49 -6.52
C ALA A 230 -8.03 19.70 -7.71
N VAL A 231 -8.75 20.34 -8.63
CA VAL A 231 -9.39 19.63 -9.76
C VAL A 231 -8.59 19.75 -11.05
N ALA A 232 -8.25 20.97 -11.46
CA ALA A 232 -7.60 21.22 -12.75
C ALA A 232 -6.23 20.51 -12.90
N PRO A 233 -5.33 20.49 -11.90
CA PRO A 233 -4.06 19.79 -12.00
C PRO A 233 -4.22 18.27 -12.19
N ASN A 234 -5.26 17.69 -11.59
CA ASN A 234 -5.53 16.25 -11.65
C ASN A 234 -6.35 15.80 -12.87
N LEU A 235 -7.02 16.75 -13.56
CA LEU A 235 -7.84 16.45 -14.74
C LEU A 235 -7.01 16.32 -16.01
N THR A 236 -5.79 16.87 -16.03
CA THR A 236 -4.85 16.86 -17.17
C THR A 236 -3.99 15.62 -17.25
N SER A 237 -4.36 14.52 -16.58
CA SER A 237 -3.60 13.29 -16.62
C SER A 237 -3.55 12.74 -18.04
N ASP A 238 -2.40 12.88 -18.69
CA ASP A 238 -2.11 12.23 -19.96
C ASP A 238 -1.91 10.72 -19.71
N PHE A 239 -2.93 9.93 -20.01
CA PHE A 239 -2.89 8.48 -19.83
C PHE A 239 -1.75 7.85 -20.62
N PHE A 240 -1.48 8.30 -21.84
CA PHE A 240 -0.36 7.81 -22.63
C PHE A 240 0.98 8.29 -22.10
N GLY A 241 1.04 9.52 -21.56
CA GLY A 241 2.20 10.03 -20.85
C GLY A 241 2.55 9.19 -19.63
N ALA A 242 1.57 8.73 -18.87
CA ALA A 242 1.79 7.86 -17.72
C ALA A 242 2.45 6.52 -18.10
N PHE A 243 2.14 5.92 -19.25
CA PHE A 243 2.83 4.74 -19.75
C PHE A 243 4.28 5.05 -20.17
N LYS A 244 4.52 6.20 -20.77
CA LYS A 244 5.88 6.64 -21.10
C LYS A 244 6.70 6.86 -19.83
N GLU A 245 6.12 7.52 -18.84
CA GLU A 245 6.74 7.74 -17.53
C GLU A 245 7.01 6.42 -16.80
N PHE A 246 6.10 5.46 -16.85
CA PHE A 246 6.34 4.10 -16.35
C PHE A 246 7.58 3.47 -16.97
N GLY A 247 7.72 3.55 -18.30
CA GLY A 247 8.89 3.02 -19.00
C GLY A 247 10.21 3.72 -18.65
N THR A 248 10.17 5.02 -18.33
CA THR A 248 11.38 5.82 -18.06
C THR A 248 11.73 5.95 -16.58
N GLN A 249 10.74 5.94 -15.70
CA GLN A 249 10.94 6.25 -14.26
C GLN A 249 10.80 5.02 -13.35
N ALA A 250 10.04 3.99 -13.74
CA ALA A 250 9.79 2.83 -12.91
C ALA A 250 10.35 1.52 -13.50
N PHE A 251 10.11 1.26 -14.78
CA PHE A 251 10.50 0.01 -15.40
C PHE A 251 12.01 -0.10 -15.57
N GLY A 252 12.60 -1.17 -15.02
CA GLY A 252 14.01 -1.46 -15.17
C GLY A 252 15.00 -0.56 -14.39
N LYS A 253 14.52 0.41 -13.61
CA LYS A 253 15.37 1.31 -12.82
C LYS A 253 16.30 0.58 -11.85
N VAL A 254 15.90 -0.57 -11.35
CA VAL A 254 16.76 -1.47 -10.56
C VAL A 254 18.07 -1.77 -11.28
N PHE A 255 18.01 -2.07 -12.57
CA PHE A 255 19.16 -2.51 -13.36
C PHE A 255 19.99 -1.37 -13.97
N THR A 256 19.37 -0.21 -14.18
CA THR A 256 20.05 0.94 -14.82
C THR A 256 20.76 1.84 -13.82
N GLU A 257 20.15 2.10 -12.69
CA GLU A 257 20.60 3.07 -11.68
C GLU A 257 20.69 2.49 -10.28
N GLY A 258 20.04 1.33 -10.03
CA GLY A 258 19.86 0.81 -8.68
C GLY A 258 21.14 0.34 -8.01
N PHE A 259 22.09 -0.19 -8.77
CA PHE A 259 23.35 -0.73 -8.22
C PHE A 259 24.42 0.33 -7.95
N ASP A 260 24.18 1.59 -8.31
CA ASP A 260 25.10 2.67 -7.99
C ASP A 260 24.85 3.23 -6.59
N PHE A 261 25.54 2.69 -5.60
CA PHE A 261 25.54 3.17 -4.22
C PHE A 261 26.67 4.17 -3.93
N SER A 262 27.45 4.57 -4.95
CA SER A 262 28.60 5.45 -4.78
C SER A 262 28.25 6.77 -4.09
N PRO A 263 27.12 7.45 -4.40
CA PRO A 263 26.75 8.69 -3.72
C PRO A 263 26.53 8.49 -2.22
N TYR A 264 25.82 7.43 -1.85
CA TYR A 264 25.54 7.12 -0.45
C TYR A 264 26.82 6.74 0.33
N ILE A 265 27.69 5.93 -0.29
CA ILE A 265 28.95 5.48 0.32
C ILE A 265 29.91 6.67 0.50
N ALA A 266 29.94 7.62 -0.44
CA ALA A 266 30.78 8.81 -0.36
C ALA A 266 30.35 9.72 0.82
N GLU A 267 29.05 9.82 1.10
CA GLU A 267 28.52 10.64 2.19
C GLU A 267 28.62 9.98 3.56
N HIS A 268 28.30 8.68 3.66
CA HIS A 268 28.13 7.98 4.94
C HIS A 268 29.26 6.98 5.25
N GLY A 269 30.09 6.65 4.28
CA GLY A 269 31.18 5.66 4.40
C GLY A 269 30.71 4.20 4.23
N MET A 270 31.66 3.35 3.83
CA MET A 270 31.40 1.94 3.51
C MET A 270 30.89 1.14 4.73
N SER A 271 31.39 1.43 5.91
CA SER A 271 30.99 0.70 7.15
C SER A 271 29.50 0.94 7.45
N ASN A 272 29.06 2.18 7.41
CA ASN A 272 27.66 2.55 7.66
C ASN A 272 26.74 1.99 6.56
N PHE A 273 27.20 1.98 5.31
CA PHE A 273 26.47 1.35 4.21
C PHE A 273 26.22 -0.14 4.46
N ILE A 274 27.23 -0.90 4.85
CA ILE A 274 27.09 -2.35 5.13
C ILE A 274 26.08 -2.58 6.27
N VAL A 275 26.20 -1.84 7.36
CA VAL A 275 25.29 -1.97 8.51
C VAL A 275 23.85 -1.63 8.10
N MET A 276 23.66 -0.50 7.41
CA MET A 276 22.35 -0.08 6.91
C MET A 276 21.77 -1.12 5.95
N PHE A 277 22.55 -1.62 4.99
CA PHE A 277 22.13 -2.61 4.03
C PHE A 277 21.64 -3.90 4.70
N LEU A 278 22.44 -4.45 5.64
CA LEU A 278 22.10 -5.69 6.35
C LEU A 278 20.88 -5.52 7.27
N THR A 279 20.79 -4.40 8.00
CA THR A 279 19.66 -4.14 8.89
C THR A 279 18.37 -3.91 8.10
N THR A 280 18.43 -3.19 6.99
CA THR A 280 17.27 -2.95 6.12
C THR A 280 16.81 -4.24 5.44
N MET A 281 17.74 -5.06 4.96
CA MET A 281 17.46 -6.38 4.42
C MET A 281 16.75 -7.29 5.43
N LEU A 282 17.25 -7.33 6.67
CA LEU A 282 16.62 -8.11 7.72
C LEU A 282 15.20 -7.59 8.03
N ALA A 283 15.02 -6.27 8.05
CA ALA A 283 13.71 -5.65 8.29
C ALA A 283 12.72 -5.97 7.16
N PHE A 284 13.11 -5.87 5.89
CA PHE A 284 12.26 -6.25 4.75
C PHE A 284 11.86 -7.73 4.86
N CYS A 285 12.83 -8.61 5.05
CA CYS A 285 12.58 -10.05 5.15
C CYS A 285 11.60 -10.39 6.30
N MET A 286 11.76 -9.75 7.47
CA MET A 286 10.85 -9.95 8.60
C MET A 286 9.42 -9.44 8.29
N VAL A 287 9.28 -8.25 7.69
CA VAL A 287 7.97 -7.70 7.34
C VAL A 287 7.29 -8.58 6.30
N ASP A 288 8.00 -9.04 5.27
CA ASP A 288 7.45 -9.91 4.22
C ASP A 288 7.02 -11.28 4.76
N MET A 289 7.80 -11.83 5.68
CA MET A 289 7.40 -13.03 6.42
C MET A 289 6.12 -12.81 7.21
N PHE A 290 5.99 -11.69 7.93
CA PHE A 290 4.82 -11.38 8.74
C PHE A 290 3.57 -11.12 7.89
N ASP A 291 3.69 -10.41 6.79
CA ASP A 291 2.58 -10.17 5.84
C ASP A 291 2.04 -11.48 5.27
N THR A 292 2.92 -12.41 4.95
CA THR A 292 2.50 -13.73 4.46
C THR A 292 1.80 -14.55 5.55
N LEU A 293 2.25 -14.41 6.81
CA LEU A 293 1.63 -15.07 7.96
C LEU A 293 0.22 -14.56 8.24
N ALA A 294 0.04 -13.24 8.26
CA ALA A 294 -1.25 -12.60 8.47
C ALA A 294 -2.30 -13.10 7.47
N ARG A 295 -1.89 -13.30 6.20
CA ARG A 295 -2.76 -13.84 5.14
C ARG A 295 -3.11 -15.31 5.35
N SER A 296 -2.18 -16.14 5.81
CA SER A 296 -2.42 -17.57 6.03
C SER A 296 -3.34 -17.85 7.22
N MET A 297 -3.40 -16.95 8.20
CA MET A 297 -4.24 -17.09 9.41
C MET A 297 -5.65 -16.50 9.25
N ALA A 298 -5.88 -15.64 8.27
CA ALA A 298 -7.18 -14.99 8.04
C ALA A 298 -8.37 -15.98 7.87
N PRO A 299 -8.22 -17.15 7.21
CA PRO A 299 -9.28 -18.14 7.14
C PRO A 299 -9.59 -18.81 8.49
N ALA A 300 -8.57 -19.08 9.31
CA ALA A 300 -8.73 -19.72 10.61
C ALA A 300 -9.48 -18.83 11.61
N LEU A 301 -9.20 -17.52 11.60
CA LEU A 301 -9.90 -16.54 12.45
C LEU A 301 -11.37 -16.36 12.08
N ARG A 302 -11.75 -16.57 10.80
CA ARG A 302 -13.16 -16.54 10.37
C ARG A 302 -13.95 -17.77 10.77
N ALA A 303 -13.29 -18.89 11.06
CA ALA A 303 -13.93 -20.13 11.49
C ALA A 303 -14.22 -20.15 13.00
N THR A 304 -13.64 -19.23 13.78
CA THR A 304 -13.79 -19.14 15.24
C THR A 304 -14.70 -17.98 15.69
N CYS A 305 -15.19 -17.14 14.80
CA CYS A 305 -16.21 -16.11 15.01
C CYS A 305 -17.50 -16.46 14.25
#